data_51ed954c94f21656a88aaec3930e3420
#
_entry.id   51ed954c94f21656a88aaec3930e3420
#
_cell.length_a   1.000
_cell.length_b   1.000
_cell.length_c   1.000
_cell.angle_alpha   90.00
_cell.angle_beta   90.00
_cell.angle_gamma   90.00
#
_symmetry.space_group_name_H-M   'P 1'
#
loop_
_entity.id
_entity.type
_entity.pdbx_description
1 polymer ?
#
loop_
_entity_poly.entity_id
_entity_poly.type
_entity_poly.pdbx_seq_one_letter_code
_entity_poly.pdbx_strand_id
1 'polypeptide(L)'
;ADLCLSMRENGDDRTVQVVSPYNLMHELFSRKGAGTFIRKGYVIKPRPLLAVNPSVIKYLVEKRFRETLRDDYFAEPGKIAFLERNVKGVGIVMSNPAGFGDYLDIFADDERYEGLGVGSDILASILASQQRLAWRSRKDRPINQWYLRVSNGHQEFVGPGGVLFNGYWIGLNFDEARAFLNYTQAKSSNFK
;
A
#
# COMPACT_ATOMS: atom_id res chain seq x y z
N ALA A 1 -16.53 -18.22 13.94
CA ALA A 1 -15.75 -18.71 12.78
C ALA A 1 -16.67 -19.19 11.68
N ASP A 2 -17.70 -20.01 11.98
CA ASP A 2 -18.59 -20.60 10.97
C ASP A 2 -19.47 -19.55 10.24
N LEU A 3 -19.88 -18.49 10.94
CA LEU A 3 -20.65 -17.39 10.32
C LEU A 3 -19.84 -16.67 9.24
N CYS A 4 -18.54 -16.48 9.46
CA CYS A 4 -17.62 -15.85 8.49
C CYS A 4 -17.32 -16.78 7.29
N LEU A 5 -17.37 -18.11 7.49
CA LEU A 5 -17.14 -19.08 6.43
C LEU A 5 -18.36 -19.19 5.49
N SER A 6 -19.59 -19.16 6.03
CA SER A 6 -20.83 -19.17 5.23
C SER A 6 -21.02 -17.89 4.38
N MET A 7 -20.45 -16.77 4.79
CA MET A 7 -20.42 -15.53 4.01
C MET A 7 -19.48 -15.60 2.78
N ARG A 8 -18.56 -16.56 2.74
CA ARG A 8 -17.61 -16.72 1.63
C ARG A 8 -18.26 -17.15 0.32
N GLU A 9 -19.34 -17.91 0.37
CA GLU A 9 -19.94 -18.54 -0.82
C GLU A 9 -20.83 -17.60 -1.63
N ASN A 10 -21.37 -16.54 -1.03
CA ASN A 10 -22.43 -15.71 -1.63
C ASN A 10 -21.98 -14.31 -2.11
N GLY A 11 -20.68 -14.01 -2.17
CA GLY A 11 -20.21 -12.69 -2.63
C GLY A 11 -20.57 -11.51 -1.72
N ASP A 12 -20.91 -11.80 -0.47
CA ASP A 12 -21.43 -10.86 0.51
C ASP A 12 -20.32 -10.02 1.15
N ASP A 13 -20.41 -8.69 1.05
CA ASP A 13 -19.50 -7.72 1.65
C ASP A 13 -19.84 -7.40 3.12
N ARG A 14 -20.66 -8.22 3.78
CA ARG A 14 -21.04 -8.03 5.19
C ARG A 14 -19.81 -8.11 6.10
N THR A 15 -19.83 -7.31 7.13
CA THR A 15 -18.82 -7.24 8.17
C THR A 15 -19.44 -7.58 9.52
N VAL A 16 -18.67 -8.18 10.40
CA VAL A 16 -19.08 -8.46 11.77
C VAL A 16 -18.21 -7.66 12.70
N GLN A 17 -18.84 -6.93 13.61
CA GLN A 17 -18.14 -6.21 14.67
C GLN A 17 -18.45 -6.86 16.01
N VAL A 18 -17.40 -7.17 16.77
CA VAL A 18 -17.50 -7.67 18.13
C VAL A 18 -17.05 -6.58 19.07
N VAL A 19 -17.96 -6.07 19.88
CA VAL A 19 -17.71 -4.95 20.79
C VAL A 19 -18.34 -5.22 22.16
N SER A 20 -17.69 -4.73 23.21
CA SER A 20 -18.28 -4.73 24.55
C SER A 20 -19.52 -3.81 24.59
N PRO A 21 -20.60 -4.16 25.30
CA PRO A 21 -21.76 -3.27 25.44
C PRO A 21 -21.41 -1.86 25.95
N TYR A 22 -20.40 -1.74 26.80
CA TYR A 22 -19.89 -0.46 27.33
C TYR A 22 -19.23 0.43 26.26
N ASN A 23 -18.73 -0.17 25.19
CA ASN A 23 -18.05 0.53 24.10
C ASN A 23 -18.93 0.68 22.85
N LEU A 24 -20.18 0.22 22.89
CA LEU A 24 -21.06 0.22 21.72
C LEU A 24 -21.25 1.61 21.11
N MET A 25 -21.45 2.63 21.95
CA MET A 25 -21.59 4.01 21.49
C MET A 25 -20.31 4.52 20.84
N HIS A 26 -19.15 4.18 21.40
CA HIS A 26 -17.87 4.56 20.82
C HIS A 26 -17.65 3.87 19.47
N GLU A 27 -18.04 2.60 19.33
CA GLU A 27 -17.98 1.86 18.06
C GLU A 27 -18.87 2.49 16.98
N LEU A 28 -20.10 2.84 17.33
CA LEU A 28 -21.08 3.38 16.38
C LEU A 28 -20.78 4.81 15.92
N PHE A 29 -20.19 5.64 16.81
CA PHE A 29 -20.01 7.07 16.57
C PHE A 29 -18.57 7.53 16.42
N SER A 30 -17.57 6.64 16.52
CA SER A 30 -16.18 6.98 16.28
C SER A 30 -15.62 6.31 15.02
N ARG A 31 -14.77 7.04 14.30
CA ARG A 31 -14.14 6.54 13.06
C ARG A 31 -13.16 5.37 13.30
N LYS A 32 -12.60 5.28 14.51
CA LYS A 32 -11.61 4.22 14.84
C LYS A 32 -12.24 3.00 15.50
N GLY A 33 -13.49 3.13 16.00
CA GLY A 33 -14.15 2.07 16.74
C GLY A 33 -13.40 1.66 18.04
N ALA A 34 -13.98 0.72 18.76
CA ALA A 34 -13.42 0.15 19.99
C ALA A 34 -13.55 -1.38 20.05
N GLY A 35 -14.06 -1.99 18.98
CA GLY A 35 -14.31 -3.42 18.88
C GLY A 35 -13.34 -4.16 17.98
N THR A 36 -13.59 -5.45 17.79
CA THR A 36 -12.91 -6.29 16.81
C THR A 36 -13.73 -6.34 15.54
N PHE A 37 -13.14 -5.88 14.46
CA PHE A 37 -13.73 -5.88 13.13
C PHE A 37 -13.35 -7.14 12.37
N ILE A 38 -14.33 -7.95 12.02
CA ILE A 38 -14.16 -9.20 11.26
C ILE A 38 -14.79 -8.99 9.89
N ARG A 39 -14.00 -9.11 8.84
CA ARG A 39 -14.43 -8.99 7.46
C ARG A 39 -13.79 -10.03 6.57
N LYS A 40 -14.37 -10.26 5.42
CA LYS A 40 -13.73 -10.96 4.32
C LYS A 40 -12.63 -10.06 3.76
N GLY A 41 -11.40 -10.56 3.64
CA GLY A 41 -10.30 -9.86 2.97
C GLY A 41 -10.61 -9.59 1.50
N TYR A 42 -10.07 -8.50 0.97
CA TYR A 42 -10.16 -8.21 -0.46
C TYR A 42 -9.29 -9.19 -1.27
N VAL A 43 -9.81 -9.66 -2.39
CA VAL A 43 -9.05 -10.48 -3.33
C VAL A 43 -8.19 -9.56 -4.19
N ILE A 44 -6.90 -9.52 -3.90
CA ILE A 44 -5.93 -8.72 -4.64
C ILE A 44 -5.28 -9.59 -5.72
N LYS A 45 -5.20 -9.07 -6.94
CA LYS A 45 -4.57 -9.77 -8.07
C LYS A 45 -3.44 -8.93 -8.65
N PRO A 46 -2.23 -9.51 -8.81
CA PRO A 46 -1.15 -8.87 -9.55
C PRO A 46 -1.48 -8.84 -11.04
N ARG A 47 -1.19 -7.72 -11.69
CA ARG A 47 -1.30 -7.56 -13.16
C ARG A 47 -0.16 -6.68 -13.67
N PRO A 48 0.39 -6.94 -14.86
CA PRO A 48 1.27 -5.98 -15.50
C PRO A 48 0.59 -4.60 -15.56
N LEU A 49 1.28 -3.54 -15.19
CA LEU A 49 0.69 -2.19 -15.16
C LEU A 49 0.16 -1.78 -16.54
N LEU A 50 0.86 -2.19 -17.61
CA LEU A 50 0.46 -1.97 -19.00
C LEU A 50 -0.87 -2.65 -19.39
N ALA A 51 -1.30 -3.68 -18.66
CA ALA A 51 -2.56 -4.41 -18.90
C ALA A 51 -3.75 -3.83 -18.10
N VAL A 52 -3.53 -2.76 -17.32
CA VAL A 52 -4.56 -2.11 -16.52
C VAL A 52 -4.95 -0.78 -17.15
N ASN A 53 -6.23 -0.41 -17.05
CA ASN A 53 -6.68 0.89 -17.56
C ASN A 53 -5.96 2.04 -16.81
N PRO A 54 -5.08 2.80 -17.47
CA PRO A 54 -4.28 3.82 -16.81
C PRO A 54 -5.12 4.95 -16.22
N SER A 55 -6.25 5.29 -16.84
CA SER A 55 -7.11 6.39 -16.37
C SER A 55 -7.70 6.14 -14.99
N VAL A 56 -8.06 4.89 -14.68
CA VAL A 56 -8.63 4.53 -13.37
C VAL A 56 -7.59 4.63 -12.28
N ILE A 57 -6.38 4.10 -12.54
CA ILE A 57 -5.27 4.16 -11.57
C ILE A 57 -4.80 5.60 -11.41
N LYS A 58 -4.63 6.33 -12.51
CA LYS A 58 -4.24 7.74 -12.50
C LYS A 58 -5.17 8.56 -11.63
N TYR A 59 -6.48 8.43 -11.83
CA TYR A 59 -7.49 9.13 -11.02
C TYR A 59 -7.36 8.83 -9.53
N LEU A 60 -7.25 7.54 -9.15
CA LEU A 60 -7.09 7.13 -7.75
C LEU A 60 -5.84 7.73 -7.13
N VAL A 61 -4.69 7.62 -7.82
CA VAL A 61 -3.39 8.07 -7.31
C VAL A 61 -3.35 9.58 -7.20
N GLU A 62 -3.74 10.32 -8.25
CA GLU A 62 -3.73 11.79 -8.24
C GLU A 62 -4.68 12.36 -7.18
N LYS A 63 -5.86 11.76 -7.00
CA LYS A 63 -6.78 12.12 -5.92
C LYS A 63 -6.17 11.91 -4.54
N ARG A 64 -5.50 10.76 -4.32
CA ARG A 64 -4.91 10.40 -3.01
C ARG A 64 -3.71 11.27 -2.66
N PHE A 65 -2.84 11.53 -3.62
CA PHE A 65 -1.61 12.30 -3.41
C PHE A 65 -1.83 13.81 -3.57
N ARG A 66 -2.91 14.23 -4.25
CA ARG A 66 -3.20 15.62 -4.64
C ARG A 66 -2.09 16.22 -5.52
N GLU A 67 -1.45 15.37 -6.29
CA GLU A 67 -0.35 15.69 -7.20
C GLU A 67 -0.62 14.98 -8.54
N THR A 68 -0.14 15.54 -9.66
CA THR A 68 -0.34 14.98 -11.00
C THR A 68 0.78 14.02 -11.35
N LEU A 69 0.46 12.79 -11.75
CA LEU A 69 1.44 11.82 -12.23
C LEU A 69 2.11 12.30 -13.52
N ARG A 70 3.39 11.94 -13.71
CA ARG A 70 4.10 12.15 -14.97
C ARG A 70 3.38 11.43 -16.11
N ASP A 71 3.39 11.99 -17.31
CA ASP A 71 2.66 11.43 -18.46
C ASP A 71 3.24 10.08 -18.92
N ASP A 72 4.55 9.88 -18.74
CA ASP A 72 5.28 8.67 -19.10
C ASP A 72 5.21 7.55 -18.04
N TYR A 73 4.60 7.81 -16.87
CA TYR A 73 4.59 6.89 -15.74
C TYR A 73 4.09 5.48 -16.09
N PHE A 74 3.04 5.41 -16.91
CA PHE A 74 2.43 4.14 -17.32
C PHE A 74 3.17 3.45 -18.48
N ALA A 75 4.04 4.15 -19.18
CA ALA A 75 4.84 3.59 -20.26
C ALA A 75 6.09 2.85 -19.77
N GLU A 76 6.49 3.04 -18.51
CA GLU A 76 7.67 2.38 -17.93
C GLU A 76 7.43 0.87 -17.80
N PRO A 77 8.32 0.02 -18.38
CA PRO A 77 8.19 -1.43 -18.29
C PRO A 77 8.54 -1.96 -16.90
N GLY A 78 8.18 -3.23 -16.62
CA GLY A 78 8.57 -3.92 -15.39
C GLY A 78 7.78 -3.53 -14.15
N LYS A 79 6.67 -2.79 -14.29
CA LYS A 79 5.78 -2.46 -13.18
C LYS A 79 4.61 -3.43 -13.09
N ILE A 80 4.32 -3.88 -11.87
CA ILE A 80 3.19 -4.76 -11.53
C ILE A 80 2.24 -4.00 -10.61
N ALA A 81 0.97 -3.95 -10.97
CA ALA A 81 -0.10 -3.39 -10.15
C ALA A 81 -0.81 -4.49 -9.35
N PHE A 82 -0.87 -4.32 -8.04
CA PHE A 82 -1.64 -5.14 -7.10
C PHE A 82 -2.93 -4.40 -6.77
N LEU A 83 -4.05 -4.92 -7.23
CA LEU A 83 -5.35 -4.26 -7.09
C LEU A 83 -6.50 -5.28 -6.95
N GLU A 84 -7.57 -4.85 -6.30
CA GLU A 84 -8.83 -5.59 -6.29
C GLU A 84 -9.71 -5.19 -7.50
N ARG A 85 -10.78 -5.97 -7.73
CA ARG A 85 -11.61 -5.83 -8.94
C ARG A 85 -12.17 -4.42 -9.17
N ASN A 86 -12.55 -3.72 -8.10
CA ASN A 86 -13.20 -2.40 -8.17
C ASN A 86 -12.23 -1.23 -7.96
N VAL A 87 -10.92 -1.52 -7.90
CA VAL A 87 -9.83 -0.54 -7.73
C VAL A 87 -10.06 0.43 -6.55
N LYS A 88 -10.41 -0.13 -5.39
CA LYS A 88 -10.51 0.62 -4.12
C LYS A 88 -9.14 1.05 -3.59
N GLY A 89 -8.08 0.43 -4.09
CA GLY A 89 -6.69 0.74 -3.78
C GLY A 89 -5.75 0.06 -4.77
N VAL A 90 -4.52 0.51 -4.81
CA VAL A 90 -3.45 -0.01 -5.67
C VAL A 90 -2.10 0.04 -4.99
N GLY A 91 -1.32 -1.04 -5.13
CA GLY A 91 0.12 -1.05 -4.89
C GLY A 91 0.83 -1.27 -6.22
N ILE A 92 1.74 -0.38 -6.61
CA ILE A 92 2.53 -0.54 -7.84
C ILE A 92 3.96 -0.87 -7.45
N VAL A 93 4.44 -2.03 -7.91
CA VAL A 93 5.75 -2.57 -7.60
C VAL A 93 6.60 -2.59 -8.86
N MET A 94 7.83 -2.12 -8.75
CA MET A 94 8.89 -2.24 -9.76
C MET A 94 9.77 -3.44 -9.38
N SER A 95 9.95 -4.38 -10.32
CA SER A 95 10.77 -5.56 -10.06
C SER A 95 12.24 -5.21 -10.14
N ASN A 96 12.93 -5.39 -9.03
CA ASN A 96 14.39 -5.33 -8.87
C ASN A 96 15.11 -4.15 -9.59
N PRO A 97 14.71 -2.89 -9.41
CA PRO A 97 15.18 -1.76 -10.22
C PRO A 97 16.69 -1.47 -10.07
N ALA A 98 17.32 -1.92 -8.99
CA ALA A 98 18.74 -1.69 -8.72
C ALA A 98 19.42 -2.87 -7.97
N GLY A 99 18.90 -4.09 -8.13
CA GLY A 99 19.51 -5.30 -7.59
C GLY A 99 19.24 -5.59 -6.11
N PHE A 100 18.49 -4.74 -5.42
CA PHE A 100 18.20 -4.92 -3.99
C PHE A 100 16.91 -5.73 -3.68
N GLY A 101 16.16 -6.11 -4.68
CA GLY A 101 14.81 -6.65 -4.56
C GLY A 101 13.77 -5.68 -5.12
N ASP A 102 12.52 -5.90 -4.83
CA ASP A 102 11.42 -5.14 -5.42
C ASP A 102 11.18 -3.81 -4.71
N TYR A 103 10.70 -2.83 -5.46
CA TYR A 103 10.43 -1.50 -4.98
C TYR A 103 8.95 -1.16 -5.09
N LEU A 104 8.28 -0.90 -3.96
CA LEU A 104 6.92 -0.39 -3.93
C LEU A 104 6.94 1.12 -4.27
N ASP A 105 6.59 1.41 -5.51
CA ASP A 105 6.72 2.73 -6.12
C ASP A 105 5.53 3.65 -5.80
N ILE A 106 4.32 3.11 -5.81
CA ILE A 106 3.08 3.80 -5.41
C ILE A 106 2.24 2.86 -4.53
N PHE A 107 1.69 3.44 -3.47
CA PHE A 107 0.72 2.79 -2.60
C PHE A 107 -0.40 3.79 -2.30
N ALA A 108 -1.58 3.52 -2.83
CA ALA A 108 -2.73 4.41 -2.74
C ALA A 108 -4.02 3.65 -2.49
N ASP A 109 -4.88 4.19 -1.65
CA ASP A 109 -6.25 3.73 -1.43
C ASP A 109 -7.23 4.90 -1.57
N ASP A 110 -8.48 4.60 -1.90
CA ASP A 110 -9.53 5.59 -1.90
C ASP A 110 -9.92 5.92 -0.45
N GLU A 111 -9.92 7.20 -0.11
CA GLU A 111 -10.22 7.71 1.24
C GLU A 111 -11.56 7.18 1.80
N ARG A 112 -12.51 6.84 0.93
CA ARG A 112 -13.80 6.25 1.33
C ARG A 112 -13.65 4.88 1.97
N TYR A 113 -12.57 4.17 1.69
CA TYR A 113 -12.27 2.82 2.20
C TYR A 113 -11.14 2.82 3.23
N GLU A 114 -10.70 3.99 3.68
CA GLU A 114 -9.70 4.12 4.75
C GLU A 114 -10.20 3.47 6.04
N GLY A 115 -9.34 2.65 6.65
CA GLY A 115 -9.70 1.87 7.85
C GLY A 115 -10.43 0.54 7.55
N LEU A 116 -10.91 0.31 6.31
CA LEU A 116 -11.54 -0.94 5.92
C LEU A 116 -10.55 -2.04 5.49
N GLY A 117 -9.25 -1.78 5.64
CA GLY A 117 -8.17 -2.76 5.46
C GLY A 117 -7.77 -3.05 4.02
N VAL A 118 -8.21 -2.27 3.04
CA VAL A 118 -7.80 -2.40 1.63
C VAL A 118 -6.27 -2.35 1.50
N GLY A 119 -5.63 -1.35 2.12
CA GLY A 119 -4.19 -1.22 2.11
C GLY A 119 -3.48 -2.43 2.74
N SER A 120 -3.98 -2.94 3.87
CA SER A 120 -3.41 -4.14 4.51
C SER A 120 -3.47 -5.36 3.61
N ASP A 121 -4.59 -5.58 2.91
CA ASP A 121 -4.73 -6.73 2.00
C ASP A 121 -3.84 -6.59 0.75
N ILE A 122 -3.69 -5.36 0.22
CA ILE A 122 -2.75 -5.09 -0.88
C ILE A 122 -1.32 -5.39 -0.45
N LEU A 123 -0.87 -4.85 0.71
CA LEU A 123 0.48 -5.12 1.19
C LEU A 123 0.69 -6.59 1.49
N ALA A 124 -0.27 -7.28 2.12
CA ALA A 124 -0.20 -8.71 2.36
C ALA A 124 -0.07 -9.51 1.05
N SER A 125 -0.80 -9.14 0.00
CA SER A 125 -0.69 -9.78 -1.31
C SER A 125 0.66 -9.54 -1.97
N ILE A 126 1.22 -8.33 -1.85
CA ILE A 126 2.57 -8.02 -2.31
C ILE A 126 3.59 -8.89 -1.58
N LEU A 127 3.55 -8.92 -0.25
CA LEU A 127 4.49 -9.68 0.58
C LEU A 127 4.36 -11.21 0.42
N ALA A 128 3.19 -11.71 0.04
CA ALA A 128 3.00 -13.12 -0.28
C ALA A 128 3.72 -13.53 -1.57
N SER A 129 3.95 -12.60 -2.49
CA SER A 129 4.63 -12.83 -3.77
C SER A 129 6.07 -12.32 -3.81
N GLN A 130 6.44 -11.40 -2.91
CA GLN A 130 7.74 -10.74 -2.89
C GLN A 130 8.41 -10.94 -1.53
N GLN A 131 9.56 -11.63 -1.51
CA GLN A 131 10.32 -11.87 -0.28
C GLN A 131 11.14 -10.64 0.16
N ARG A 132 11.51 -9.78 -0.78
CA ARG A 132 12.33 -8.58 -0.57
C ARG A 132 11.62 -7.38 -1.17
N LEU A 133 11.20 -6.47 -0.32
CA LEU A 133 10.43 -5.29 -0.70
C LEU A 133 10.99 -4.06 0.01
N ALA A 134 11.17 -2.96 -0.71
CA ALA A 134 11.55 -1.67 -0.15
C ALA A 134 10.66 -0.55 -0.69
N TRP A 135 10.52 0.52 0.09
CA TRP A 135 9.77 1.71 -0.32
C TRP A 135 10.23 2.95 0.43
N ARG A 136 9.88 4.11 -0.08
CA ARG A 136 10.08 5.39 0.62
C ARG A 136 8.76 6.11 0.86
N SER A 137 8.72 6.91 1.91
CA SER A 137 7.60 7.80 2.22
C SER A 137 8.14 9.14 2.72
N ARG A 138 7.50 10.25 2.37
CA ARG A 138 7.85 11.56 2.96
C ARG A 138 7.70 11.49 4.47
N LYS A 139 8.62 12.13 5.20
CA LYS A 139 8.68 12.05 6.67
C LYS A 139 7.40 12.54 7.37
N ASP A 140 6.70 13.48 6.78
CA ASP A 140 5.49 14.12 7.30
C ASP A 140 4.20 13.29 7.14
N ARG A 141 4.26 12.13 6.47
CA ARG A 141 3.06 11.35 6.17
C ARG A 141 2.58 10.50 7.36
N PRO A 142 1.28 10.57 7.74
CA PRO A 142 0.74 9.79 8.86
C PRO A 142 0.90 8.28 8.74
N ILE A 143 0.94 7.75 7.51
CA ILE A 143 1.11 6.33 7.20
C ILE A 143 2.45 5.77 7.71
N ASN A 144 3.44 6.61 7.99
CA ASN A 144 4.77 6.20 8.45
C ASN A 144 4.72 5.37 9.73
N GLN A 145 3.79 5.65 10.64
CA GLN A 145 3.61 4.84 11.86
C GLN A 145 3.18 3.41 11.55
N TRP A 146 2.39 3.21 10.49
CA TRP A 146 2.02 1.88 10.04
C TRP A 146 3.20 1.19 9.34
N TYR A 147 3.94 1.89 8.49
CA TYR A 147 5.14 1.38 7.83
C TYR A 147 6.21 0.92 8.82
N LEU A 148 6.44 1.63 9.92
CA LEU A 148 7.34 1.23 10.99
C LEU A 148 6.95 -0.11 11.63
N ARG A 149 5.66 -0.43 11.73
CA ARG A 149 5.19 -1.69 12.31
C ARG A 149 5.31 -2.88 11.38
N VAL A 150 5.26 -2.65 10.07
CA VAL A 150 5.27 -3.74 9.08
C VAL A 150 6.63 -3.96 8.43
N SER A 151 7.59 -3.03 8.58
CA SER A 151 8.95 -3.15 8.05
C SER A 151 9.90 -3.84 9.04
N ASN A 152 10.96 -4.49 8.52
CA ASN A 152 12.06 -5.04 9.34
C ASN A 152 13.17 -4.03 9.56
N GLY A 153 13.26 -3.01 8.71
CA GLY A 153 14.25 -1.95 8.85
C GLY A 153 13.77 -0.65 8.23
N HIS A 154 14.36 0.44 8.71
CA HIS A 154 14.07 1.77 8.20
C HIS A 154 15.26 2.70 8.41
N GLN A 155 15.33 3.76 7.60
CA GLN A 155 16.30 4.84 7.73
C GLN A 155 15.76 6.14 7.17
N GLU A 156 15.99 7.25 7.87
CA GLU A 156 15.75 8.59 7.34
C GLU A 156 16.85 9.00 6.37
N PHE A 157 16.48 9.72 5.32
CA PHE A 157 17.42 10.28 4.36
C PHE A 157 16.86 11.54 3.69
N VAL A 158 17.77 12.32 3.11
CA VAL A 158 17.44 13.48 2.28
C VAL A 158 17.37 13.02 0.83
N GLY A 159 16.22 13.20 0.20
CA GLY A 159 16.00 12.89 -1.21
C GLY A 159 16.15 14.12 -2.11
N PRO A 160 15.77 14.00 -3.40
CA PRO A 160 15.83 15.10 -4.35
C PRO A 160 15.09 16.35 -3.86
N GLY A 161 15.66 17.51 -4.13
CA GLY A 161 15.09 18.79 -3.70
C GLY A 161 15.18 19.09 -2.20
N GLY A 162 15.98 18.32 -1.44
CA GLY A 162 16.14 18.52 0.01
C GLY A 162 14.98 17.99 0.84
N VAL A 163 14.07 17.20 0.25
CA VAL A 163 12.91 16.64 0.94
C VAL A 163 13.33 15.48 1.84
N LEU A 164 12.84 15.49 3.09
CA LEU A 164 13.09 14.41 4.05
C LEU A 164 12.16 13.23 3.77
N PHE A 165 12.76 12.04 3.67
CA PHE A 165 12.08 10.77 3.51
C PHE A 165 12.46 9.77 4.60
N ASN A 166 11.58 8.81 4.82
CA ASN A 166 11.87 7.55 5.46
C ASN A 166 11.93 6.46 4.38
N GLY A 167 13.01 5.70 4.32
CA GLY A 167 13.11 4.44 3.60
C GLY A 167 12.73 3.30 4.52
N TYR A 168 11.96 2.36 4.02
CA TYR A 168 11.51 1.15 4.72
C TYR A 168 11.82 -0.08 3.89
N TRP A 169 12.08 -1.21 4.54
CA TRP A 169 12.29 -2.47 3.83
C TRP A 169 11.90 -3.69 4.63
N ILE A 170 11.69 -4.79 3.92
CA ILE A 170 11.44 -6.13 4.42
C ILE A 170 12.36 -7.08 3.65
N GLY A 171 13.05 -7.98 4.37
CA GLY A 171 13.84 -9.04 3.80
C GLY A 171 15.15 -8.63 3.13
N LEU A 172 15.59 -7.36 3.23
CA LEU A 172 16.88 -6.90 2.71
C LEU A 172 18.01 -7.16 3.71
N ASN A 173 19.15 -7.61 3.20
CA ASN A 173 20.41 -7.60 3.94
C ASN A 173 21.04 -6.20 3.94
N PHE A 174 22.19 -6.03 4.59
CA PHE A 174 22.85 -4.73 4.74
C PHE A 174 23.25 -4.09 3.39
N ASP A 175 23.82 -4.87 2.47
CA ASP A 175 24.26 -4.35 1.17
C ASP A 175 23.09 -3.99 0.28
N GLU A 176 22.02 -4.80 0.30
CA GLU A 176 20.77 -4.53 -0.39
C GLU A 176 20.07 -3.26 0.16
N ALA A 177 20.03 -3.10 1.49
CA ALA A 177 19.48 -1.90 2.11
C ALA A 177 20.27 -0.65 1.72
N ARG A 178 21.61 -0.74 1.64
CA ARG A 178 22.46 0.35 1.15
C ARG A 178 22.21 0.66 -0.32
N ALA A 179 22.10 -0.36 -1.16
CA ALA A 179 21.77 -0.19 -2.58
C ALA A 179 20.38 0.47 -2.76
N PHE A 180 19.38 0.05 -1.97
CA PHE A 180 18.07 0.68 -1.93
C PHE A 180 18.15 2.16 -1.54
N LEU A 181 18.89 2.51 -0.49
CA LEU A 181 19.02 3.90 -0.06
C LEU A 181 19.66 4.77 -1.13
N ASN A 182 20.74 4.30 -1.77
CA ASN A 182 21.38 4.99 -2.90
C ASN A 182 20.40 5.18 -4.07
N TYR A 183 19.67 4.15 -4.44
CA TYR A 183 18.65 4.22 -5.49
C TYR A 183 17.58 5.26 -5.16
N THR A 184 17.01 5.19 -3.97
CA THR A 184 15.87 6.03 -3.60
C THR A 184 16.26 7.50 -3.35
N GLN A 185 17.52 7.77 -2.98
CA GLN A 185 18.08 9.14 -2.91
C GLN A 185 18.15 9.80 -4.28
N ALA A 186 18.50 9.03 -5.31
CA ALA A 186 18.62 9.52 -6.69
C ALA A 186 17.28 9.52 -7.44
N LYS A 187 16.29 8.73 -6.97
CA LYS A 187 15.01 8.54 -7.66
C LYS A 187 14.20 9.82 -7.68
N SER A 188 13.90 10.31 -8.87
CA SER A 188 13.02 11.45 -9.11
C SER A 188 11.60 11.22 -8.58
N SER A 189 10.82 12.29 -8.48
CA SER A 189 9.39 12.19 -8.17
C SER A 189 8.64 11.48 -9.30
N ASN A 190 7.60 10.72 -8.94
CA ASN A 190 6.62 10.17 -9.89
C ASN A 190 5.59 11.22 -10.31
N PHE A 191 5.61 12.38 -9.66
CA PHE A 191 4.67 13.48 -9.86
C PHE A 191 5.39 14.69 -10.49
N LYS A 192 4.59 15.52 -11.17
CA LYS A 192 5.03 16.80 -11.77
C LYS A 192 5.15 17.89 -10.71
#